data_cffef2c5764887d37c1d446ede158b7e
#
_entry.id   cffef2c5764887d37c1d446ede158b7e
#
_cell.length_a   1.000
_cell.length_b   1.000
_cell.length_c   1.000
_cell.angle_alpha   90.00
_cell.angle_beta   90.00
_cell.angle_gamma   90.00
#
_symmetry.space_group_name_H-M   'P 1'
#
loop_
_entity.id
_entity.type
_entity.pdbx_description
1 polymer ?
#
loop_
_entity_poly.entity_id
_entity_poly.type
_entity_poly.pdbx_seq_one_letter_code
_entity_poly.pdbx_strand_id
1 'polypeptide(L)'
;AQLQSRLTDMGFDCGRVDGIFGPKTESAIKEFQKSVGAVVDGKCGPATITALIRLTKTVAGGAPTKLREAARQQSRGPALAGKVIVINPARGGDNFGVEANGVKESEITYDIATRVEGRLLALGASVFLTRGPQNDPTESERIALTNKSNADLMLSLNCDTYKNELAHGVATYSYGSDAHGVHSVVGDRFASLVQREICARTDLQDCGVHSKTWDLLRLVSAPAVRIDLGYLSNPGDADRYKRAEFRDLIAESLVIAIQRLYLAAEDDAKTGTLRISDLKRAGLRIN
;
A
#
# COMPACT_ATOMS: atom_id res chain seq x y z
N ALA A 1 -27.73 -21.24 2.46
CA ALA A 1 -26.74 -21.28 3.55
C ALA A 1 -25.30 -21.00 3.02
N GLN A 2 -24.72 -21.82 2.16
CA GLN A 2 -23.32 -21.62 1.71
C GLN A 2 -23.04 -20.24 1.07
N LEU A 3 -23.96 -19.72 0.27
CA LEU A 3 -23.85 -18.39 -0.33
C LEU A 3 -23.82 -17.29 0.74
N GLN A 4 -24.77 -17.36 1.68
CA GLN A 4 -24.87 -16.40 2.78
C GLN A 4 -23.62 -16.45 3.67
N SER A 5 -23.13 -17.66 4.02
CA SER A 5 -21.89 -17.82 4.77
C SER A 5 -20.72 -17.12 4.08
N ARG A 6 -20.51 -17.40 2.78
CA ARG A 6 -19.42 -16.77 2.02
C ARG A 6 -19.53 -15.25 1.94
N LEU A 7 -20.73 -14.70 1.75
CA LEU A 7 -20.94 -13.26 1.74
C LEU A 7 -20.68 -12.65 3.13
N THR A 8 -21.11 -13.32 4.18
CA THR A 8 -20.87 -12.89 5.57
C THR A 8 -19.38 -12.95 5.91
N ASP A 9 -18.68 -14.04 5.54
CA ASP A 9 -17.22 -14.19 5.72
C ASP A 9 -16.44 -13.08 5.00
N MET A 10 -17.01 -12.53 3.93
CA MET A 10 -16.47 -11.40 3.17
C MET A 10 -16.97 -10.03 3.65
N GLY A 11 -17.80 -10.00 4.73
CA GLY A 11 -18.28 -8.78 5.38
C GLY A 11 -19.51 -8.14 4.75
N PHE A 12 -20.27 -8.89 3.92
CA PHE A 12 -21.56 -8.44 3.41
C PHE A 12 -22.69 -8.96 4.32
N ASP A 13 -23.51 -8.06 4.86
CA ASP A 13 -24.60 -8.42 5.78
C ASP A 13 -25.74 -9.12 5.04
N CYS A 14 -25.77 -10.44 5.13
CA CYS A 14 -26.89 -11.27 4.64
C CYS A 14 -28.00 -11.46 5.68
N GLY A 15 -27.83 -10.92 6.89
CA GLY A 15 -28.66 -11.28 8.03
C GLY A 15 -28.33 -12.69 8.55
N ARG A 16 -29.36 -13.43 8.95
CA ARG A 16 -29.18 -14.80 9.45
C ARG A 16 -28.82 -15.75 8.30
N VAL A 17 -27.85 -16.62 8.53
CA VAL A 17 -27.46 -17.67 7.57
C VAL A 17 -28.45 -18.86 7.70
N ASP A 18 -29.60 -18.75 7.06
CA ASP A 18 -30.72 -19.70 7.18
C ASP A 18 -30.98 -20.50 5.89
N GLY A 19 -30.25 -20.17 4.82
CA GLY A 19 -30.44 -20.80 3.51
C GLY A 19 -31.57 -20.18 2.67
N ILE A 20 -32.29 -19.19 3.20
CA ILE A 20 -33.41 -18.52 2.51
C ILE A 20 -32.86 -17.30 1.80
N PHE A 21 -33.15 -17.18 0.50
CA PHE A 21 -32.79 -16.02 -0.29
C PHE A 21 -33.82 -14.89 -0.06
N GLY A 22 -33.57 -14.06 0.93
CA GLY A 22 -34.42 -12.93 1.30
C GLY A 22 -33.85 -11.57 0.85
N PRO A 23 -34.56 -10.46 1.14
CA PRO A 23 -34.15 -9.11 0.75
C PRO A 23 -32.74 -8.71 1.23
N LYS A 24 -32.33 -9.14 2.42
CA LYS A 24 -30.98 -8.90 2.95
C LYS A 24 -29.92 -9.63 2.13
N THR A 25 -30.18 -10.88 1.74
CA THR A 25 -29.26 -11.65 0.88
C THR A 25 -29.14 -11.00 -0.49
N GLU A 26 -30.24 -10.52 -1.07
CA GLU A 26 -30.25 -9.79 -2.35
C GLU A 26 -29.44 -8.48 -2.24
N SER A 27 -29.64 -7.71 -1.18
CA SER A 27 -28.87 -6.49 -0.91
C SER A 27 -27.38 -6.78 -0.80
N ALA A 28 -26.99 -7.81 -0.04
CA ALA A 28 -25.61 -8.24 0.10
C ALA A 28 -24.98 -8.66 -1.24
N ILE A 29 -25.75 -9.33 -2.13
CA ILE A 29 -25.28 -9.67 -3.46
C ILE A 29 -25.10 -8.41 -4.32
N LYS A 30 -26.01 -7.45 -4.26
CA LYS A 30 -25.86 -6.17 -5.00
C LYS A 30 -24.61 -5.41 -4.54
N GLU A 31 -24.38 -5.36 -3.26
CA GLU A 31 -23.15 -4.75 -2.71
C GLU A 31 -21.89 -5.49 -3.14
N PHE A 32 -21.92 -6.82 -3.10
CA PHE A 32 -20.84 -7.66 -3.61
C PHE A 32 -20.59 -7.40 -5.10
N GLN A 33 -21.61 -7.45 -5.94
CA GLN A 33 -21.53 -7.21 -7.38
C GLN A 33 -20.93 -5.84 -7.68
N LYS A 34 -21.38 -4.81 -6.96
CA LYS A 34 -20.84 -3.44 -7.05
C LYS A 34 -19.36 -3.40 -6.67
N SER A 35 -18.98 -4.15 -5.64
CA SER A 35 -17.59 -4.19 -5.14
C SER A 35 -16.62 -4.85 -6.11
N VAL A 36 -17.09 -5.82 -6.89
CA VAL A 36 -16.28 -6.56 -7.88
C VAL A 36 -16.42 -6.02 -9.31
N GLY A 37 -17.17 -4.94 -9.52
CA GLY A 37 -17.40 -4.37 -10.85
C GLY A 37 -18.28 -5.22 -11.77
N ALA A 38 -19.10 -6.13 -11.20
CA ALA A 38 -20.04 -6.94 -11.95
C ALA A 38 -21.37 -6.20 -12.19
N VAL A 39 -22.21 -6.75 -13.06
CA VAL A 39 -23.58 -6.24 -13.25
C VAL A 39 -24.35 -6.35 -11.96
N VAL A 40 -24.90 -5.23 -11.47
CA VAL A 40 -25.61 -5.15 -10.19
C VAL A 40 -27.09 -5.49 -10.39
N ASP A 41 -27.38 -6.79 -10.48
CA ASP A 41 -28.77 -7.29 -10.69
C ASP A 41 -29.35 -7.97 -9.44
N GLY A 42 -28.55 -8.17 -8.39
CA GLY A 42 -28.95 -8.86 -7.17
C GLY A 42 -29.13 -10.37 -7.33
N LYS A 43 -28.76 -10.95 -8.46
CA LYS A 43 -28.90 -12.36 -8.75
C LYS A 43 -27.56 -13.09 -8.62
N CYS A 44 -27.58 -14.24 -7.99
CA CYS A 44 -26.37 -15.08 -7.88
C CYS A 44 -26.20 -15.96 -9.12
N GLY A 45 -25.95 -15.33 -10.28
CA GLY A 45 -25.68 -16.02 -11.54
C GLY A 45 -24.25 -16.58 -11.64
N PRO A 46 -23.92 -17.31 -12.74
CA PRO A 46 -22.60 -17.92 -12.91
C PRO A 46 -21.41 -16.96 -12.76
N ALA A 47 -21.53 -15.75 -13.27
CA ALA A 47 -20.50 -14.71 -13.15
C ALA A 47 -20.29 -14.29 -11.69
N THR A 48 -21.37 -14.09 -10.92
CA THR A 48 -21.34 -13.75 -9.50
C THR A 48 -20.73 -14.91 -8.69
N ILE A 49 -21.10 -16.15 -8.97
CA ILE A 49 -20.55 -17.34 -8.31
C ILE A 49 -19.05 -17.47 -8.60
N THR A 50 -18.62 -17.28 -9.84
CA THR A 50 -17.21 -17.36 -10.22
C THR A 50 -16.39 -16.30 -9.49
N ALA A 51 -16.89 -15.06 -9.43
CA ALA A 51 -16.26 -13.98 -8.68
C ALA A 51 -16.17 -14.30 -7.17
N LEU A 52 -17.25 -14.83 -6.58
CA LEU A 52 -17.30 -15.28 -5.19
C LEU A 52 -16.25 -16.37 -4.89
N ILE A 53 -16.16 -17.39 -5.73
CA ILE A 53 -15.21 -18.50 -5.54
C ILE A 53 -13.77 -17.99 -5.67
N ARG A 54 -13.51 -17.16 -6.66
CA ARG A 54 -12.17 -16.58 -6.90
C ARG A 54 -11.70 -15.75 -5.72
N LEU A 55 -12.57 -14.88 -5.20
CA LEU A 55 -12.22 -13.96 -4.12
C LEU A 55 -12.20 -14.63 -2.74
N THR A 56 -13.00 -15.67 -2.50
CA THR A 56 -12.92 -16.46 -1.25
C THR A 56 -11.54 -17.11 -1.05
N LYS A 57 -10.83 -17.41 -2.14
CA LYS A 57 -9.46 -17.98 -2.08
C LYS A 57 -8.38 -16.94 -1.75
N THR A 58 -8.67 -15.66 -1.98
CA THR A 58 -7.70 -14.55 -1.83
C THR A 58 -7.96 -13.68 -0.61
N VAL A 59 -9.13 -13.79 0.01
CA VAL A 59 -9.56 -12.91 1.12
C VAL A 59 -9.79 -13.73 2.39
N ALA A 60 -8.90 -13.58 3.34
CA ALA A 60 -9.09 -14.07 4.71
C ALA A 60 -9.60 -12.91 5.59
N GLY A 61 -10.87 -13.01 6.06
CA GLY A 61 -11.51 -12.05 6.96
C GLY A 61 -12.33 -10.95 6.26
N GLY A 62 -13.52 -10.73 6.76
CA GLY A 62 -14.60 -10.07 6.07
C GLY A 62 -14.66 -8.55 6.16
N ALA A 63 -14.01 -7.83 5.23
CA ALA A 63 -14.31 -6.41 5.05
C ALA A 63 -14.57 -6.10 3.56
N PRO A 64 -15.65 -5.39 3.20
CA PRO A 64 -15.95 -4.98 1.83
C PRO A 64 -14.84 -4.18 1.16
N THR A 65 -14.06 -3.47 1.96
CA THR A 65 -12.90 -2.70 1.51
C THR A 65 -11.83 -3.59 0.89
N LYS A 66 -11.55 -4.75 1.51
CA LYS A 66 -10.57 -5.72 0.99
C LYS A 66 -10.95 -6.27 -0.38
N LEU A 67 -12.24 -6.53 -0.59
CA LEU A 67 -12.76 -7.01 -1.86
C LEU A 67 -12.65 -5.97 -2.97
N ARG A 68 -12.93 -4.71 -2.65
CA ARG A 68 -12.77 -3.60 -3.61
C ARG A 68 -11.32 -3.43 -4.03
N GLU A 69 -10.41 -3.51 -3.07
CA GLU A 69 -8.97 -3.44 -3.33
C GLU A 69 -8.51 -4.59 -4.22
N ALA A 70 -8.87 -5.83 -3.87
CA ALA A 70 -8.51 -7.02 -4.64
C ALA A 70 -9.11 -7.00 -6.06
N ALA A 71 -10.36 -6.56 -6.22
CA ALA A 71 -11.01 -6.45 -7.52
C ALA A 71 -10.35 -5.38 -8.41
N ARG A 72 -10.02 -4.21 -7.83
CA ARG A 72 -9.28 -3.15 -8.55
C ARG A 72 -7.91 -3.63 -9.01
N GLN A 73 -7.19 -4.34 -8.14
CA GLN A 73 -5.88 -4.92 -8.47
C GLN A 73 -5.96 -5.88 -9.65
N GLN A 74 -6.96 -6.77 -9.67
CA GLN A 74 -7.10 -7.80 -10.71
C GLN A 74 -7.63 -7.25 -12.04
N SER A 75 -8.43 -6.18 -12.03
CA SER A 75 -9.06 -5.65 -13.25
C SER A 75 -8.13 -4.84 -14.14
N ARG A 76 -7.02 -4.31 -13.60
CA ARG A 76 -6.15 -3.37 -14.32
C ARG A 76 -4.86 -3.97 -14.87
N GLY A 77 -4.59 -5.24 -14.64
CA GLY A 77 -3.42 -5.96 -15.18
C GLY A 77 -2.06 -5.47 -14.65
N PRO A 78 -0.95 -6.01 -15.13
CA PRO A 78 0.39 -5.79 -14.55
C PRO A 78 1.08 -4.50 -15.01
N ALA A 79 0.58 -3.80 -16.02
CA ALA A 79 1.22 -2.59 -16.55
C ALA A 79 0.91 -1.35 -15.70
N LEU A 80 1.86 -0.42 -15.57
CA LEU A 80 1.64 0.87 -14.92
C LEU A 80 0.86 1.84 -15.81
N ALA A 81 0.78 1.60 -17.10
CA ALA A 81 -0.04 2.40 -18.02
C ALA A 81 -1.49 2.46 -17.55
N GLY A 82 -2.03 3.67 -17.41
CA GLY A 82 -3.39 3.91 -16.92
C GLY A 82 -3.58 3.76 -15.41
N LYS A 83 -2.54 3.50 -14.62
CA LYS A 83 -2.61 3.54 -13.16
C LYS A 83 -2.54 4.97 -12.66
N VAL A 84 -3.31 5.26 -11.63
CA VAL A 84 -3.30 6.54 -10.93
C VAL A 84 -2.64 6.36 -9.57
N ILE A 85 -1.48 6.98 -9.39
CA ILE A 85 -0.67 6.88 -8.17
C ILE A 85 -0.66 8.25 -7.49
N VAL A 86 -1.01 8.29 -6.21
CA VAL A 86 -0.88 9.50 -5.40
C VAL A 86 0.31 9.35 -4.47
N ILE A 87 1.18 10.37 -4.46
CA ILE A 87 2.31 10.45 -3.55
C ILE A 87 2.05 11.61 -2.59
N ASN A 88 2.12 11.32 -1.30
CA ASN A 88 1.93 12.29 -0.24
C ASN A 88 3.26 12.56 0.48
N PRO A 89 4.05 13.55 0.04
CA PRO A 89 5.20 14.02 0.81
C PRO A 89 4.70 14.76 2.05
N ALA A 90 5.15 14.33 3.22
CA ALA A 90 4.75 14.93 4.49
C ALA A 90 5.16 16.40 4.59
N ARG A 91 4.39 17.17 5.39
CA ARG A 91 4.67 18.57 5.70
C ARG A 91 4.67 19.46 4.46
N GLY A 92 5.25 20.65 4.55
CA GLY A 92 5.43 21.56 3.41
C GLY A 92 5.28 23.03 3.82
N GLY A 93 5.48 23.94 2.88
CA GLY A 93 5.49 25.38 3.17
C GLY A 93 6.43 25.70 4.31
N ASP A 94 5.94 26.44 5.32
CA ASP A 94 6.69 26.81 6.53
C ASP A 94 6.74 25.67 7.58
N ASN A 95 6.02 24.59 7.37
CA ASN A 95 6.05 23.41 8.23
C ASN A 95 7.14 22.43 7.74
N PHE A 96 8.32 22.54 8.32
CA PHE A 96 9.45 21.66 7.96
C PHE A 96 9.32 20.25 8.53
N GLY A 97 8.37 20.02 9.46
CA GLY A 97 8.24 18.75 10.18
C GLY A 97 9.41 18.52 11.13
N VAL A 98 10.00 17.31 11.06
CA VAL A 98 11.22 17.03 11.81
C VAL A 98 12.38 17.79 11.19
N GLU A 99 13.05 18.60 12.01
CA GLU A 99 14.30 19.28 11.65
C GLU A 99 15.38 18.86 12.64
N ALA A 100 16.36 18.13 12.17
CA ALA A 100 17.46 17.63 12.99
C ALA A 100 18.68 17.32 12.12
N ASN A 101 19.86 17.38 12.71
CA ASN A 101 21.13 17.06 12.07
C ASN A 101 21.36 17.75 10.70
N GLY A 102 20.76 18.96 10.51
CA GLY A 102 20.90 19.76 9.30
C GLY A 102 20.08 19.29 8.10
N VAL A 103 19.03 18.50 8.34
CA VAL A 103 18.04 18.08 7.33
C VAL A 103 16.62 18.35 7.81
N LYS A 104 15.69 18.47 6.86
CA LYS A 104 14.28 18.73 7.10
C LYS A 104 13.39 17.69 6.44
N GLU A 105 12.40 17.18 7.17
CA GLU A 105 11.47 16.17 6.67
C GLU A 105 10.78 16.63 5.39
N SER A 106 10.28 17.84 5.33
CA SER A 106 9.56 18.38 4.18
C SER A 106 10.41 18.42 2.89
N GLU A 107 11.70 18.71 3.00
CA GLU A 107 12.63 18.78 1.88
C GLU A 107 12.97 17.36 1.36
N ILE A 108 13.29 16.43 2.28
CA ILE A 108 13.62 15.05 1.94
C ILE A 108 12.44 14.37 1.26
N THR A 109 11.25 14.45 1.88
CA THR A 109 10.06 13.77 1.39
C THR A 109 9.60 14.31 0.04
N TYR A 110 9.73 15.62 -0.19
CA TYR A 110 9.38 16.22 -1.47
C TYR A 110 10.39 15.87 -2.58
N ASP A 111 11.69 15.91 -2.30
CA ASP A 111 12.72 15.51 -3.26
C ASP A 111 12.56 14.04 -3.70
N ILE A 112 12.31 13.15 -2.75
CA ILE A 112 12.03 11.74 -3.07
C ILE A 112 10.74 11.60 -3.87
N ALA A 113 9.67 12.31 -3.48
CA ALA A 113 8.39 12.26 -4.18
C ALA A 113 8.51 12.68 -5.65
N THR A 114 9.23 13.76 -5.95
CA THR A 114 9.44 14.24 -7.32
C THR A 114 10.29 13.28 -8.16
N ARG A 115 11.28 12.60 -7.54
CA ARG A 115 12.06 11.55 -8.22
C ARG A 115 11.20 10.33 -8.56
N VAL A 116 10.31 9.92 -7.64
CA VAL A 116 9.36 8.83 -7.88
C VAL A 116 8.36 9.22 -8.97
N GLU A 117 7.80 10.43 -8.89
CA GLU A 117 6.86 10.97 -9.89
C GLU A 117 7.44 10.89 -11.30
N GLY A 118 8.64 11.45 -11.51
CA GLY A 118 9.28 11.46 -12.84
C GLY A 118 9.47 10.04 -13.41
N ARG A 119 9.86 9.07 -12.59
CA ARG A 119 10.02 7.67 -13.02
C ARG A 119 8.69 7.00 -13.33
N LEU A 120 7.66 7.22 -12.52
CA LEU A 120 6.34 6.63 -12.74
C LEU A 120 5.65 7.21 -13.98
N LEU A 121 5.81 8.52 -14.24
CA LEU A 121 5.34 9.16 -15.47
C LEU A 121 6.02 8.54 -16.71
N ALA A 122 7.32 8.30 -16.65
CA ALA A 122 8.06 7.63 -17.72
C ALA A 122 7.59 6.18 -17.95
N LEU A 123 7.03 5.52 -16.93
CA LEU A 123 6.42 4.19 -17.02
C LEU A 123 4.93 4.22 -17.44
N GLY A 124 4.40 5.40 -17.76
CA GLY A 124 3.03 5.58 -18.27
C GLY A 124 1.95 5.68 -17.19
N ALA A 125 2.30 5.79 -15.91
CA ALA A 125 1.35 6.06 -14.86
C ALA A 125 0.88 7.53 -14.86
N SER A 126 -0.31 7.80 -14.35
CA SER A 126 -0.75 9.13 -13.95
C SER A 126 -0.36 9.35 -12.49
N VAL A 127 0.35 10.43 -12.18
CA VAL A 127 0.86 10.69 -10.84
C VAL A 127 0.36 12.03 -10.33
N PHE A 128 -0.07 12.07 -9.07
CA PHE A 128 -0.45 13.29 -8.37
C PHE A 128 0.32 13.41 -7.06
N LEU A 129 0.93 14.56 -6.82
CA LEU A 129 1.46 14.93 -5.52
C LEU A 129 0.37 15.62 -4.71
N THR A 130 0.25 15.30 -3.42
CA THR A 130 -0.76 15.94 -2.55
C THR A 130 -0.43 17.39 -2.24
N ARG A 131 0.80 17.82 -2.51
CA ARG A 131 1.26 19.19 -2.33
C ARG A 131 2.31 19.60 -3.35
N GLY A 132 2.43 20.89 -3.58
CA GLY A 132 3.60 21.51 -4.19
C GLY A 132 4.71 21.80 -3.15
N PRO A 133 5.79 22.46 -3.59
CA PRO A 133 6.94 22.73 -2.72
C PRO A 133 6.63 23.72 -1.59
N GLN A 134 5.66 24.62 -1.79
CA GLN A 134 5.42 25.79 -0.93
C GLN A 134 4.11 25.75 -0.14
N ASN A 135 3.38 24.64 -0.16
CA ASN A 135 2.12 24.51 0.56
C ASN A 135 2.12 23.28 1.48
N ASP A 136 1.36 23.38 2.56
CA ASP A 136 1.14 22.29 3.52
C ASP A 136 -0.35 22.06 3.70
N PRO A 137 -1.00 21.32 2.79
CA PRO A 137 -2.40 20.94 2.96
C PRO A 137 -2.60 20.13 4.24
N THR A 138 -3.75 20.29 4.86
CA THR A 138 -4.16 19.48 6.01
C THR A 138 -4.32 18.01 5.62
N GLU A 139 -4.30 17.12 6.59
CA GLU A 139 -4.49 15.68 6.34
C GLU A 139 -5.84 15.42 5.63
N SER A 140 -6.90 16.12 6.02
CA SER A 140 -8.22 16.01 5.39
C SER A 140 -8.20 16.42 3.91
N GLU A 141 -7.48 17.48 3.56
CA GLU A 141 -7.32 17.91 2.16
C GLU A 141 -6.50 16.91 1.34
N ARG A 142 -5.45 16.33 1.93
CA ARG A 142 -4.65 15.28 1.29
C ARG A 142 -5.48 14.01 1.02
N ILE A 143 -6.33 13.61 1.97
CA ILE A 143 -7.28 12.51 1.83
C ILE A 143 -8.31 12.82 0.74
N ALA A 144 -8.90 14.03 0.77
CA ALA A 144 -9.90 14.46 -0.20
C ALA A 144 -9.34 14.48 -1.64
N LEU A 145 -8.13 15.01 -1.83
CA LEU A 145 -7.44 15.02 -3.11
C LEU A 145 -7.21 13.59 -3.61
N THR A 146 -6.72 12.72 -2.75
CA THR A 146 -6.46 11.31 -3.10
C THR A 146 -7.75 10.60 -3.52
N ASN A 147 -8.83 10.78 -2.77
CA ASN A 147 -10.11 10.16 -3.08
C ASN A 147 -10.72 10.72 -4.38
N LYS A 148 -10.58 12.03 -4.63
CA LYS A 148 -11.07 12.69 -5.85
C LYS A 148 -10.30 12.25 -7.10
N SER A 149 -9.02 11.93 -6.97
CA SER A 149 -8.20 11.49 -8.11
C SER A 149 -8.52 10.07 -8.60
N ASN A 150 -9.40 9.32 -7.91
CA ASN A 150 -9.65 7.90 -8.14
C ASN A 150 -8.34 7.08 -8.14
N ALA A 151 -7.47 7.34 -7.19
CA ALA A 151 -6.18 6.68 -7.07
C ALA A 151 -6.30 5.15 -7.03
N ASP A 152 -5.34 4.48 -7.65
CA ASP A 152 -5.14 3.03 -7.53
C ASP A 152 -4.26 2.69 -6.33
N LEU A 153 -3.43 3.64 -5.90
CA LEU A 153 -2.46 3.48 -4.83
C LEU A 153 -2.09 4.86 -4.26
N MET A 154 -1.89 4.92 -2.95
CA MET A 154 -1.31 6.07 -2.26
C MET A 154 -0.07 5.68 -1.48
N LEU A 155 0.99 6.49 -1.63
CA LEU A 155 2.20 6.43 -0.82
C LEU A 155 2.32 7.70 0.02
N SER A 156 2.45 7.57 1.34
CA SER A 156 2.78 8.69 2.23
C SER A 156 4.23 8.57 2.68
N LEU A 157 5.05 9.56 2.34
CA LEU A 157 6.46 9.63 2.68
C LEU A 157 6.64 10.52 3.90
N ASN A 158 7.24 9.98 4.95
CA ASN A 158 7.45 10.64 6.23
C ASN A 158 8.87 10.36 6.73
N CYS A 159 9.35 11.20 7.65
CA CYS A 159 10.49 10.88 8.50
C CYS A 159 10.04 10.91 9.96
N ASP A 160 10.76 10.22 10.82
CA ASP A 160 10.45 10.16 12.24
C ASP A 160 11.55 10.81 13.09
N THR A 161 11.27 10.96 14.37
CA THR A 161 12.19 11.45 15.39
C THR A 161 11.95 10.69 16.68
N TYR A 162 12.99 10.45 17.43
CA TYR A 162 12.90 9.82 18.75
C TYR A 162 13.89 10.44 19.74
N LYS A 163 13.54 10.41 21.03
CA LYS A 163 14.40 10.97 22.10
C LYS A 163 15.76 10.29 22.19
N ASN A 164 15.81 9.00 21.89
CA ASN A 164 17.07 8.26 21.84
C ASN A 164 17.60 8.33 20.40
N GLU A 165 18.72 9.01 20.22
CA GLU A 165 19.39 9.16 18.92
C GLU A 165 19.91 7.84 18.33
N LEU A 166 19.89 6.75 19.10
CA LEU A 166 20.19 5.41 18.58
C LEU A 166 19.05 4.78 17.78
N ALA A 167 17.84 5.33 17.87
CA ALA A 167 16.72 4.88 17.04
C ALA A 167 17.01 5.22 15.57
N HIS A 168 16.97 4.22 14.68
CA HIS A 168 17.27 4.37 13.26
C HIS A 168 16.56 3.32 12.44
N GLY A 169 16.46 3.54 11.13
CA GLY A 169 15.93 2.58 10.18
C GLY A 169 14.54 2.92 9.62
N VAL A 170 14.08 2.12 8.68
CA VAL A 170 12.85 2.30 7.91
C VAL A 170 11.73 1.40 8.40
N ALA A 171 10.53 1.95 8.49
CA ALA A 171 9.31 1.20 8.80
C ALA A 171 8.18 1.53 7.81
N THR A 172 7.32 0.56 7.53
CA THR A 172 6.14 0.76 6.68
C THR A 172 4.87 0.41 7.41
N TYR A 173 3.80 1.13 7.10
CA TYR A 173 2.51 1.01 7.78
C TYR A 173 1.39 0.89 6.77
N SER A 174 0.53 -0.11 6.94
CA SER A 174 -0.72 -0.28 6.21
C SER A 174 -1.93 -0.15 7.14
N TYR A 175 -3.12 0.01 6.55
CA TYR A 175 -4.35 0.00 7.35
C TYR A 175 -4.62 -1.39 7.91
N GLY A 176 -4.80 -1.46 9.22
CA GLY A 176 -5.19 -2.69 9.87
C GLY A 176 -5.31 -2.55 11.38
N SER A 177 -6.00 -3.51 11.98
CA SER A 177 -6.11 -3.68 13.43
C SER A 177 -6.23 -5.16 13.76
N ASP A 178 -5.24 -5.69 14.44
CA ASP A 178 -5.23 -7.10 14.86
C ASP A 178 -6.38 -7.39 15.84
N ALA A 179 -6.72 -6.42 16.69
CA ALA A 179 -7.81 -6.55 17.65
C ALA A 179 -9.19 -6.71 16.99
N HIS A 180 -9.36 -6.25 15.75
CA HIS A 180 -10.63 -6.29 15.03
C HIS A 180 -10.57 -7.15 13.76
N GLY A 181 -9.45 -7.79 13.47
CA GLY A 181 -9.27 -8.64 12.28
C GLY A 181 -9.44 -7.88 10.94
N VAL A 182 -9.26 -6.56 10.93
CA VAL A 182 -9.47 -5.71 9.75
C VAL A 182 -8.13 -5.30 9.19
N HIS A 183 -7.85 -5.63 7.92
CA HIS A 183 -6.60 -5.30 7.24
C HIS A 183 -6.83 -4.93 5.77
N SER A 184 -6.04 -4.01 5.25
CA SER A 184 -5.92 -3.78 3.82
C SER A 184 -5.00 -4.83 3.20
N VAL A 185 -5.55 -5.79 2.46
CA VAL A 185 -4.75 -6.87 1.84
C VAL A 185 -3.73 -6.34 0.85
N VAL A 186 -4.14 -5.37 0.01
CA VAL A 186 -3.24 -4.76 -0.98
C VAL A 186 -2.26 -3.81 -0.30
N GLY A 187 -2.71 -3.05 0.70
CA GLY A 187 -1.84 -2.18 1.49
C GLY A 187 -0.75 -2.98 2.21
N ASP A 188 -1.10 -4.10 2.83
CA ASP A 188 -0.16 -4.99 3.52
C ASP A 188 0.88 -5.58 2.56
N ARG A 189 0.42 -6.09 1.41
CA ARG A 189 1.31 -6.58 0.36
C ARG A 189 2.25 -5.47 -0.12
N PHE A 190 1.72 -4.28 -0.35
CA PHE A 190 2.53 -3.16 -0.83
C PHE A 190 3.52 -2.68 0.23
N ALA A 191 3.11 -2.56 1.49
CA ALA A 191 4.00 -2.23 2.60
C ALA A 191 5.18 -3.22 2.70
N SER A 192 4.88 -4.53 2.59
CA SER A 192 5.89 -5.58 2.57
C SER A 192 6.85 -5.48 1.39
N LEU A 193 6.34 -5.13 0.19
CA LEU A 193 7.17 -4.91 -0.99
C LEU A 193 8.09 -3.70 -0.80
N VAL A 194 7.56 -2.58 -0.32
CA VAL A 194 8.34 -1.35 -0.06
C VAL A 194 9.44 -1.63 0.96
N GLN A 195 9.09 -2.24 2.09
CA GLN A 195 10.06 -2.57 3.14
C GLN A 195 11.20 -3.42 2.59
N ARG A 196 10.85 -4.49 1.86
CA ARG A 196 11.83 -5.39 1.24
C ARG A 196 12.75 -4.67 0.25
N GLU A 197 12.17 -3.86 -0.65
CA GLU A 197 12.95 -3.22 -1.70
C GLU A 197 13.90 -2.13 -1.16
N ILE A 198 13.49 -1.40 -0.13
CA ILE A 198 14.36 -0.42 0.54
C ILE A 198 15.48 -1.15 1.30
N CYS A 199 15.16 -2.12 2.14
CA CYS A 199 16.16 -2.85 2.93
C CYS A 199 17.12 -3.69 2.09
N ALA A 200 16.70 -4.15 0.90
CA ALA A 200 17.56 -4.91 -0.01
C ALA A 200 18.59 -4.03 -0.75
N ARG A 201 18.33 -2.73 -0.90
CA ARG A 201 19.16 -1.79 -1.67
C ARG A 201 19.90 -0.78 -0.81
N THR A 202 19.53 -0.68 0.45
CA THR A 202 20.14 0.27 1.39
C THR A 202 20.65 -0.46 2.63
N ASP A 203 21.46 0.24 3.39
CA ASP A 203 21.95 -0.20 4.70
C ASP A 203 21.07 0.31 5.86
N LEU A 204 19.82 0.73 5.57
CA LEU A 204 18.86 1.09 6.60
C LEU A 204 18.44 -0.15 7.40
N GLN A 205 18.35 0.02 8.72
CA GLN A 205 17.81 -1.01 9.59
C GLN A 205 16.36 -1.30 9.22
N ASP A 206 16.04 -2.59 9.11
CA ASP A 206 14.65 -3.03 8.91
C ASP A 206 13.88 -2.94 10.24
N CYS A 207 12.97 -1.99 10.32
CA CYS A 207 12.07 -1.81 11.47
C CYS A 207 10.71 -2.50 11.25
N GLY A 208 10.52 -3.18 10.12
CA GLY A 208 9.36 -4.04 9.85
C GLY A 208 8.16 -3.34 9.24
N VAL A 209 7.12 -4.16 9.05
CA VAL A 209 5.81 -3.76 8.51
C VAL A 209 4.79 -3.81 9.65
N HIS A 210 3.98 -2.77 9.79
CA HIS A 210 3.05 -2.61 10.89
C HIS A 210 1.64 -2.25 10.41
N SER A 211 0.64 -2.67 11.19
CA SER A 211 -0.75 -2.27 10.98
C SER A 211 -1.12 -1.09 11.87
N LYS A 212 -1.78 -0.07 11.29
CA LYS A 212 -2.26 1.12 12.01
C LYS A 212 -3.64 1.54 11.53
N THR A 213 -4.39 2.19 12.41
CA THR A 213 -5.73 2.71 12.11
C THR A 213 -5.75 4.23 11.88
N TRP A 214 -4.62 4.82 11.51
CA TRP A 214 -4.52 6.27 11.26
C TRP A 214 -5.49 6.72 10.17
N ASP A 215 -5.99 7.92 10.28
CA ASP A 215 -7.03 8.46 9.40
C ASP A 215 -6.61 8.46 7.94
N LEU A 216 -5.38 8.83 7.62
CA LEU A 216 -4.84 8.76 6.27
C LEU A 216 -4.95 7.36 5.66
N LEU A 217 -4.62 6.32 6.43
CA LEU A 217 -4.69 4.92 5.97
C LEU A 217 -6.12 4.40 5.90
N ARG A 218 -7.00 4.90 6.78
CA ARG A 218 -8.37 4.43 6.95
C ARG A 218 -9.36 5.09 6.00
N LEU A 219 -9.22 6.41 5.76
CA LEU A 219 -10.20 7.22 5.02
C LEU A 219 -9.88 7.36 3.53
N VAL A 220 -8.66 7.02 3.14
CA VAL A 220 -8.32 6.93 1.72
C VAL A 220 -8.98 5.69 1.11
N SER A 221 -9.69 5.88 0.00
CA SER A 221 -10.44 4.81 -0.68
C SER A 221 -9.55 3.86 -1.49
N ALA A 222 -8.32 4.26 -1.81
CA ALA A 222 -7.31 3.43 -2.43
C ALA A 222 -6.50 2.68 -1.36
N PRO A 223 -5.81 1.57 -1.71
CA PRO A 223 -4.74 1.04 -0.88
C PRO A 223 -3.73 2.13 -0.55
N ALA A 224 -3.47 2.35 0.74
CA ALA A 224 -2.58 3.40 1.21
C ALA A 224 -1.50 2.81 2.12
N VAL A 225 -0.27 3.29 1.95
CA VAL A 225 0.89 2.91 2.77
C VAL A 225 1.61 4.18 3.23
N ARG A 226 1.89 4.28 4.52
CA ARG A 226 2.83 5.25 5.07
C ARG A 226 4.20 4.59 5.20
N ILE A 227 5.23 5.36 4.87
CA ILE A 227 6.62 4.95 4.90
C ILE A 227 7.36 5.96 5.77
N ASP A 228 7.83 5.51 6.93
CA ASP A 228 8.74 6.29 7.76
C ASP A 228 10.16 5.94 7.32
N LEU A 229 10.75 6.86 6.54
CA LEU A 229 12.00 6.66 5.79
C LEU A 229 13.24 6.57 6.69
N GLY A 230 13.13 6.98 7.95
CA GLY A 230 14.22 6.93 8.93
C GLY A 230 14.00 7.95 10.03
N TYR A 231 14.89 7.94 11.01
CA TYR A 231 14.86 8.86 12.15
C TYR A 231 15.86 10.00 11.93
N LEU A 232 15.35 11.22 11.66
CA LEU A 232 16.24 12.37 11.44
C LEU A 232 16.98 12.80 12.72
N SER A 233 16.51 12.36 13.89
CA SER A 233 17.24 12.50 15.17
C SER A 233 18.50 11.60 15.22
N ASN A 234 18.58 10.56 14.39
CA ASN A 234 19.78 9.74 14.27
C ASN A 234 20.76 10.37 13.26
N PRO A 235 22.00 10.69 13.66
CA PRO A 235 22.97 11.31 12.75
C PRO A 235 23.28 10.45 11.52
N GLY A 236 23.31 9.12 11.66
CA GLY A 236 23.57 8.20 10.56
C GLY A 236 22.47 8.21 9.51
N ASP A 237 21.20 8.17 9.92
CA ASP A 237 20.06 8.28 9.01
C ASP A 237 20.02 9.67 8.34
N ALA A 238 20.21 10.75 9.11
CA ALA A 238 20.26 12.09 8.58
C ALA A 238 21.37 12.26 7.52
N ASP A 239 22.57 11.75 7.78
CA ASP A 239 23.69 11.85 6.84
C ASP A 239 23.46 11.07 5.55
N ARG A 240 22.72 9.94 5.59
CA ARG A 240 22.29 9.26 4.38
C ARG A 240 21.41 10.16 3.52
N TYR A 241 20.41 10.80 4.14
CA TYR A 241 19.44 11.65 3.42
C TYR A 241 20.02 12.98 2.92
N LYS A 242 21.17 13.47 3.41
CA LYS A 242 21.91 14.59 2.82
C LYS A 242 22.39 14.27 1.40
N ARG A 243 22.70 13.02 1.12
CA ARG A 243 23.23 12.58 -0.19
C ARG A 243 22.11 12.40 -1.21
N ALA A 244 22.24 13.07 -2.35
CA ALA A 244 21.26 12.98 -3.43
C ALA A 244 21.14 11.56 -4.00
N GLU A 245 22.26 10.83 -4.07
CA GLU A 245 22.34 9.45 -4.54
C GLU A 245 21.55 8.50 -3.65
N PHE A 246 21.54 8.75 -2.34
CA PHE A 246 20.78 7.92 -1.42
C PHE A 246 19.26 8.16 -1.58
N ARG A 247 18.84 9.42 -1.71
CA ARG A 247 17.44 9.75 -2.01
C ARG A 247 16.98 9.18 -3.35
N ASP A 248 17.90 9.11 -4.32
CA ASP A 248 17.65 8.50 -5.62
C ASP A 248 17.44 6.98 -5.51
N LEU A 249 18.26 6.31 -4.70
CA LEU A 249 18.16 4.88 -4.42
C LEU A 249 16.84 4.53 -3.70
N ILE A 250 16.40 5.38 -2.76
CA ILE A 250 15.08 5.24 -2.13
C ILE A 250 13.96 5.36 -3.18
N ALA A 251 14.03 6.38 -4.03
CA ALA A 251 13.04 6.59 -5.09
C ALA A 251 12.97 5.39 -6.06
N GLU A 252 14.11 4.84 -6.46
CA GLU A 252 14.18 3.64 -7.27
C GLU A 252 13.53 2.44 -6.56
N SER A 253 13.83 2.24 -5.28
CA SER A 253 13.25 1.16 -4.46
C SER A 253 11.72 1.24 -4.43
N LEU A 254 11.17 2.44 -4.27
CA LEU A 254 9.72 2.67 -4.27
C LEU A 254 9.09 2.37 -5.64
N VAL A 255 9.71 2.79 -6.73
CA VAL A 255 9.23 2.52 -8.09
C VAL A 255 9.22 1.03 -8.37
N ILE A 256 10.26 0.30 -7.99
CA ILE A 256 10.33 -1.16 -8.15
C ILE A 256 9.25 -1.85 -7.31
N ALA A 257 9.03 -1.40 -6.06
CA ALA A 257 7.96 -1.95 -5.23
C ALA A 257 6.57 -1.76 -5.87
N ILE A 258 6.32 -0.58 -6.48
CA ILE A 258 5.08 -0.30 -7.22
C ILE A 258 4.96 -1.22 -8.44
N GLN A 259 6.00 -1.36 -9.24
CA GLN A 259 5.99 -2.27 -10.39
C GLN A 259 5.66 -3.70 -9.96
N ARG A 260 6.31 -4.19 -8.89
CA ARG A 260 6.07 -5.54 -8.36
C ARG A 260 4.67 -5.75 -7.80
N LEU A 261 4.05 -4.71 -7.25
CA LEU A 261 2.67 -4.78 -6.78
C LEU A 261 1.70 -5.17 -7.91
N TYR A 262 1.98 -4.68 -9.11
CA TYR A 262 1.15 -4.90 -10.30
C TYR A 262 1.58 -6.08 -11.16
N LEU A 263 2.68 -6.74 -10.85
CA LEU A 263 3.06 -8.01 -11.47
C LEU A 263 2.16 -9.15 -10.98
N ALA A 264 1.92 -10.14 -11.83
CA ALA A 264 1.30 -11.37 -11.39
C ALA A 264 2.17 -12.04 -10.31
N ALA A 265 1.53 -12.68 -9.32
CA ALA A 265 2.27 -13.31 -8.21
C ALA A 265 3.25 -14.39 -8.68
N GLU A 266 3.00 -14.98 -9.85
CA GLU A 266 3.84 -15.97 -10.51
C GLU A 266 5.10 -15.36 -11.13
N ASP A 267 5.03 -14.07 -11.52
CA ASP A 267 6.13 -13.31 -12.13
C ASP A 267 6.96 -12.54 -11.10
N ASP A 268 6.50 -12.45 -9.84
CA ASP A 268 7.23 -11.82 -8.75
C ASP A 268 8.36 -12.76 -8.29
N ALA A 269 9.44 -12.76 -9.06
CA ALA A 269 10.65 -13.48 -8.67
C ALA A 269 11.08 -13.01 -7.28
N LYS A 270 11.29 -13.95 -6.35
CA LYS A 270 11.79 -13.70 -5.00
C LYS A 270 13.20 -13.11 -5.09
N THR A 271 13.30 -11.83 -5.38
CA THR A 271 14.57 -11.10 -5.35
C THR A 271 14.78 -10.56 -3.95
N GLY A 272 15.88 -10.85 -3.38
CA GLY A 272 16.31 -10.41 -2.07
C GLY A 272 16.77 -11.59 -1.23
N THR A 273 18.05 -11.60 -0.88
CA THR A 273 18.76 -12.61 -0.08
C THR A 273 18.52 -14.05 -0.55
N LEU A 274 19.34 -14.51 -1.48
CA LEU A 274 19.58 -15.94 -1.68
C LEU A 274 19.95 -16.54 -0.32
N ARG A 275 19.01 -17.21 0.30
CA ARG A 275 19.30 -17.98 1.51
C ARG A 275 20.24 -19.11 1.11
N ILE A 276 21.16 -19.48 1.99
CA ILE A 276 22.07 -20.62 1.81
C ILE A 276 21.27 -21.89 1.40
N SER A 277 20.05 -22.03 1.89
CA SER A 277 19.09 -23.08 1.49
C SER A 277 18.70 -23.04 0.01
N ASP A 278 18.61 -21.86 -0.60
CA ASP A 278 18.21 -21.69 -2.00
C ASP A 278 19.40 -21.98 -2.93
N LEU A 279 20.61 -21.61 -2.52
CA LEU A 279 21.85 -21.95 -3.21
C LEU A 279 22.11 -23.47 -3.20
N LYS A 280 21.85 -24.15 -2.06
CA LYS A 280 21.95 -25.62 -1.96
C LYS A 280 20.92 -26.33 -2.84
N ARG A 281 19.69 -25.77 -2.95
CA ARG A 281 18.63 -26.31 -3.80
C ARG A 281 18.93 -26.11 -5.28
N ALA A 282 19.66 -25.06 -5.67
CA ALA A 282 20.14 -24.79 -7.01
C ALA A 282 21.42 -25.60 -7.39
N GLY A 283 21.89 -26.49 -6.52
CA GLY A 283 23.06 -27.34 -6.78
C GLY A 283 24.42 -26.64 -6.67
N LEU A 284 24.47 -25.42 -6.17
CA LEU A 284 25.70 -24.70 -5.91
C LEU A 284 26.37 -25.26 -4.62
N ARG A 285 27.52 -25.88 -4.77
CA ARG A 285 28.36 -26.28 -3.62
C ARG A 285 29.03 -25.04 -3.07
N ILE A 286 28.66 -24.67 -1.84
CA ILE A 286 29.37 -23.65 -1.05
C ILE A 286 30.39 -24.42 -0.25
N ASN A 287 31.67 -24.22 -0.55
CA ASN A 287 32.80 -24.71 0.26
C ASN A 287 32.95 -23.84 1.52
#